data_28d8353a775764fb179545a9e2e0cb7c
#
_entry.id   28d8353a775764fb179545a9e2e0cb7c
#
_cell.length_a   1.000
_cell.length_b   1.000
_cell.length_c   1.000
_cell.angle_alpha   90.00
_cell.angle_beta   90.00
_cell.angle_gamma   90.00
#
_symmetry.space_group_name_H-M   'P 1'
#
loop_
_entity.id
_entity.type
_entity.pdbx_description
1 polymer ?
#
loop_
_entity_poly.entity_id
_entity_poly.type
_entity_poly.pdbx_seq_one_letter_code
_entity_poly.pdbx_strand_id
1 'polypeptide(L)'
;RGDVNLTFKRYLADAVRLQIEDDHVVDVVGDSLDAELMRGYFAAWGERAAYAVSHVGWGLNPRARWDAMAFYDKADFNGTELRAFAGNFLYSTGANEVAGRHTAGHFDLPLRGCTVELDGNVIVSEGRLV
;
A
#
# COMPACT_ATOMS: atom_id res chain seq x y z
N ARG A 1 9.69 8.86 1.92
CA ARG A 1 10.40 7.90 2.77
C ARG A 1 9.55 7.55 4.00
N GLY A 2 9.65 6.34 4.48
CA GLY A 2 8.86 5.81 5.58
C GLY A 2 7.53 5.21 5.15
N ASP A 3 7.44 4.82 3.91
CA ASP A 3 6.35 4.03 3.39
C ASP A 3 6.33 2.65 4.04
N VAL A 4 5.18 2.02 4.05
CA VAL A 4 4.97 0.80 4.82
C VAL A 4 4.50 -0.32 3.90
N ASN A 5 5.02 -1.49 4.15
CA ASN A 5 4.45 -2.73 3.68
C ASN A 5 3.65 -3.35 4.84
N LEU A 6 2.34 -3.22 4.83
CA LEU A 6 1.48 -3.77 5.88
C LEU A 6 1.36 -5.29 5.82
N THR A 7 1.43 -5.87 4.65
CA THR A 7 1.39 -7.33 4.48
C THR A 7 2.57 -8.00 5.20
N PHE A 8 3.76 -7.39 5.13
CA PHE A 8 4.95 -7.86 5.85
C PHE A 8 5.13 -7.21 7.22
N LYS A 9 4.26 -6.26 7.58
CA LYS A 9 4.33 -5.49 8.83
C LYS A 9 5.73 -4.88 9.04
N ARG A 10 6.21 -4.15 8.05
CA ARG A 10 7.52 -3.47 8.10
C ARG A 10 7.52 -2.15 7.34
N TYR A 11 8.34 -1.22 7.78
CA TYR A 11 8.69 -0.03 7.01
C TYR A 11 9.64 -0.41 5.89
N LEU A 12 9.46 0.20 4.72
CA LEU A 12 10.41 0.03 3.61
C LEU A 12 11.70 0.79 3.93
N ALA A 13 12.82 0.10 3.84
CA ALA A 13 14.14 0.69 3.96
C ALA A 13 14.57 1.35 2.64
N ASP A 14 14.24 0.70 1.53
CA ASP A 14 14.62 1.11 0.19
C ASP A 14 13.41 1.42 -0.68
N ALA A 15 13.61 2.30 -1.66
CA ALA A 15 12.58 2.60 -2.63
C ALA A 15 12.32 1.40 -3.55
N VAL A 16 11.05 1.09 -3.73
CA VAL A 16 10.57 0.09 -4.68
C VAL A 16 9.67 0.78 -5.68
N ARG A 17 9.85 0.51 -6.97
CA ARG A 17 8.97 1.02 -8.02
C ARG A 17 8.08 -0.09 -8.54
N LEU A 18 6.77 0.11 -8.45
CA LEU A 18 5.78 -0.76 -9.08
C LEU A 18 5.47 -0.21 -10.46
N GLN A 19 5.57 -1.04 -11.47
CA GLN A 19 5.04 -0.75 -12.79
C GLN A 19 3.64 -1.32 -12.88
N ILE A 20 2.67 -0.48 -13.23
CA ILE A 20 1.25 -0.84 -13.26
C ILE A 20 0.72 -0.61 -14.65
N GLU A 21 0.08 -1.62 -15.23
CA GLU A 21 -0.58 -1.58 -16.52
C GLU A 21 -1.93 -2.30 -16.42
N ASP A 22 -2.97 -1.70 -16.98
CA ASP A 22 -4.34 -2.25 -16.96
C ASP A 22 -4.76 -2.77 -15.57
N ASP A 23 -4.61 -1.92 -14.56
CA ASP A 23 -4.92 -2.23 -13.15
C ASP A 23 -4.06 -3.33 -12.50
N HIS A 24 -3.00 -3.78 -13.11
CA HIS A 24 -2.16 -4.85 -12.57
C HIS A 24 -0.73 -4.39 -12.37
N VAL A 25 -0.11 -4.84 -11.29
CA VAL A 25 1.34 -4.76 -11.13
C VAL A 25 1.97 -5.73 -12.13
N VAL A 26 2.68 -5.20 -13.12
CA VAL A 26 3.36 -5.99 -14.14
C VAL A 26 4.84 -6.19 -13.82
N ASP A 27 5.42 -5.29 -13.04
CA ASP A 27 6.80 -5.43 -12.56
C ASP A 27 7.02 -4.75 -11.20
N VAL A 28 7.92 -5.31 -10.43
CA VAL A 28 8.43 -4.78 -9.16
C VAL A 28 9.92 -4.48 -9.33
N VAL A 29 10.24 -3.24 -9.64
CA VAL A 29 11.58 -2.80 -10.02
C VAL A 29 12.39 -2.40 -8.79
N GLY A 30 13.59 -2.93 -8.67
CA GLY A 30 14.57 -2.65 -7.62
C GLY A 30 15.37 -3.90 -7.25
N ASP A 31 16.56 -3.67 -6.72
CA ASP A 31 17.50 -4.74 -6.30
C ASP A 31 17.56 -4.87 -4.77
N SER A 32 16.70 -4.15 -4.07
CA SER A 32 16.63 -4.19 -2.61
C SER A 32 15.91 -5.45 -2.09
N LEU A 33 16.17 -5.77 -0.83
CA LEU A 33 15.43 -6.81 -0.12
C LEU A 33 13.92 -6.55 -0.15
N ASP A 34 13.49 -5.28 -0.05
CA ASP A 34 12.07 -4.93 -0.10
C ASP A 34 11.45 -5.30 -1.45
N ALA A 35 12.15 -5.04 -2.55
CA ALA A 35 11.69 -5.43 -3.89
C ALA A 35 11.68 -6.95 -4.08
N GLU A 36 12.70 -7.65 -3.61
CA GLU A 36 12.78 -9.11 -3.67
C GLU A 36 11.63 -9.78 -2.92
N LEU A 37 11.36 -9.33 -1.70
CA LEU A 37 10.25 -9.84 -0.88
C LEU A 37 8.90 -9.60 -1.55
N MET A 38 8.69 -8.44 -2.19
CA MET A 38 7.45 -8.15 -2.92
C MET A 38 7.29 -9.08 -4.13
N ARG A 39 8.34 -9.26 -4.93
CA ARG A 39 8.31 -10.21 -6.06
C ARG A 39 7.99 -11.62 -5.59
N GLY A 40 8.66 -12.07 -4.53
CA GLY A 40 8.42 -13.39 -3.95
C GLY A 40 6.98 -13.59 -3.46
N TYR A 41 6.42 -12.57 -2.81
CA TYR A 41 5.03 -12.62 -2.37
C TYR A 41 4.06 -12.76 -3.54
N PHE A 42 4.16 -11.91 -4.54
CA PHE A 42 3.29 -12.00 -5.71
C PHE A 42 3.44 -13.33 -6.44
N ALA A 43 4.67 -13.78 -6.65
CA ALA A 43 4.94 -15.06 -7.31
C ALA A 43 4.37 -16.26 -6.56
N ALA A 44 4.34 -16.20 -5.21
CA ALA A 44 3.82 -17.29 -4.40
C ALA A 44 2.33 -17.54 -4.58
N TRP A 45 1.56 -16.55 -4.97
CA TRP A 45 0.13 -16.72 -5.26
C TRP A 45 -0.12 -17.36 -6.62
N GLY A 46 0.75 -17.13 -7.60
CA GLY A 46 0.68 -17.75 -8.93
C GLY A 46 -0.58 -17.39 -9.73
N GLU A 47 -1.31 -16.36 -9.34
CA GLU A 47 -2.57 -15.94 -9.96
C GLU A 47 -2.60 -14.45 -10.25
N ARG A 48 -3.13 -14.09 -11.42
CA ARG A 48 -3.15 -12.70 -11.89
C ARG A 48 -3.95 -11.76 -10.97
N ALA A 49 -5.00 -12.26 -10.35
CA ALA A 49 -5.85 -11.46 -9.47
C ALA A 49 -5.08 -10.90 -8.25
N ALA A 50 -4.04 -11.59 -7.77
CA ALA A 50 -3.21 -11.09 -6.67
C ALA A 50 -2.41 -9.83 -7.02
N TYR A 51 -2.13 -9.61 -8.31
CA TYR A 51 -1.43 -8.42 -8.82
C TYR A 51 -2.36 -7.25 -9.15
N ALA A 52 -3.67 -7.49 -9.22
CA ALA A 52 -4.63 -6.48 -9.61
C ALA A 52 -4.86 -5.46 -8.51
N VAL A 53 -5.11 -4.20 -8.87
CA VAL A 53 -5.54 -3.17 -7.91
C VAL A 53 -6.82 -3.62 -7.22
N SER A 54 -6.78 -3.68 -5.90
CA SER A 54 -7.94 -3.96 -5.05
C SER A 54 -8.68 -2.67 -4.73
N HIS A 55 -7.98 -1.75 -4.09
CA HIS A 55 -8.51 -0.44 -3.76
C HIS A 55 -7.39 0.59 -3.62
N VAL A 56 -7.78 1.85 -3.75
CA VAL A 56 -6.96 3.00 -3.42
C VAL A 56 -7.74 3.92 -2.49
N GLY A 57 -7.06 4.71 -1.67
CA GLY A 57 -7.70 5.63 -0.76
C GLY A 57 -6.71 6.54 -0.06
N TRP A 58 -7.22 7.39 0.81
CA TRP A 58 -6.40 8.25 1.65
C TRP A 58 -6.98 8.35 3.06
N GLY A 59 -6.09 8.55 4.04
CA GLY A 59 -6.48 8.63 5.44
C GLY A 59 -6.97 10.02 5.84
N LEU A 60 -7.95 10.04 6.74
CA LEU A 60 -8.61 11.25 7.22
C LEU A 60 -8.46 11.45 8.74
N ASN A 61 -7.85 10.50 9.47
CA ASN A 61 -7.79 10.56 10.93
C ASN A 61 -6.51 11.27 11.40
N PRO A 62 -6.62 12.51 11.95
CA PRO A 62 -5.45 13.25 12.42
C PRO A 62 -4.83 12.68 13.72
N ARG A 63 -5.51 11.75 14.38
CA ARG A 63 -5.02 11.09 15.60
C ARG A 63 -4.34 9.75 15.32
N ALA A 64 -4.52 9.18 14.13
CA ALA A 64 -3.85 7.95 13.74
C ALA A 64 -2.37 8.22 13.45
N ARG A 65 -1.54 7.25 13.78
CA ARG A 65 -0.08 7.38 13.73
C ARG A 65 0.52 6.46 12.70
N TRP A 66 1.31 7.02 11.78
CA TRP A 66 2.04 6.22 10.79
C TRP A 66 3.16 5.38 11.43
N ASP A 67 3.71 5.83 12.56
CA ASP A 67 4.78 5.17 13.30
C ASP A 67 4.28 4.11 14.30
N ALA A 68 2.97 3.86 14.35
CA ALA A 68 2.34 2.92 15.28
C ALA A 68 2.99 1.53 15.27
N MET A 69 3.39 1.03 14.11
CA MET A 69 4.01 -0.29 14.00
C MET A 69 5.35 -0.42 14.74
N ALA A 70 6.01 0.71 15.04
CA ALA A 70 7.25 0.70 15.83
C ALA A 70 7.00 0.45 17.33
N PHE A 71 5.76 0.66 17.81
CA PHE A 71 5.40 0.61 19.23
C PHE A 71 4.57 -0.61 19.62
N TYR A 72 3.91 -1.25 18.65
CA TYR A 72 3.07 -2.42 18.92
C TYR A 72 3.77 -3.73 18.62
N ASP A 73 3.38 -4.79 19.33
CA ASP A 73 3.77 -6.14 18.94
C ASP A 73 3.18 -6.45 17.56
N LYS A 74 4.02 -6.99 16.68
CA LYS A 74 3.60 -7.31 15.30
C LYS A 74 2.47 -8.34 15.24
N ALA A 75 2.37 -9.23 16.24
CA ALA A 75 1.30 -10.21 16.32
C ALA A 75 -0.07 -9.55 16.52
N ASP A 76 -0.10 -8.49 17.34
CA ASP A 76 -1.34 -7.76 17.70
C ASP A 76 -1.66 -6.60 16.75
N PHE A 77 -0.71 -6.25 15.87
CA PHE A 77 -0.83 -5.10 14.99
C PHE A 77 -1.67 -5.43 13.75
N ASN A 78 -2.81 -4.78 13.57
CA ASN A 78 -3.70 -4.96 12.42
C ASN A 78 -3.52 -3.92 11.30
N GLY A 79 -2.71 -2.89 11.52
CA GLY A 79 -2.39 -1.88 10.52
C GLY A 79 -3.45 -0.78 10.32
N THR A 80 -4.52 -0.73 11.10
CA THR A 80 -5.60 0.25 10.94
C THR A 80 -5.10 1.68 11.01
N GLU A 81 -4.21 2.01 11.95
CA GLU A 81 -3.65 3.35 12.08
C GLU A 81 -2.87 3.78 10.83
N LEU A 82 -2.11 2.88 10.23
CA LEU A 82 -1.31 3.18 9.05
C LEU A 82 -2.16 3.35 7.79
N ARG A 83 -3.37 2.79 7.76
CA ARG A 83 -4.33 3.03 6.68
C ARG A 83 -5.09 4.33 6.89
N ALA A 84 -5.32 4.73 8.14
CA ALA A 84 -6.22 5.82 8.51
C ALA A 84 -5.55 7.17 8.74
N PHE A 85 -4.21 7.24 8.95
CA PHE A 85 -3.58 8.51 9.31
C PHE A 85 -3.77 9.57 8.21
N ALA A 86 -4.06 10.80 8.65
CA ALA A 86 -4.41 11.89 7.76
C ALA A 86 -3.29 12.18 6.75
N GLY A 87 -3.66 12.27 5.47
CA GLY A 87 -2.77 12.59 4.37
C GLY A 87 -1.96 11.43 3.81
N ASN A 88 -2.18 10.17 4.25
CA ASN A 88 -1.60 9.03 3.56
C ASN A 88 -2.30 8.78 2.22
N PHE A 89 -1.63 8.03 1.37
CA PHE A 89 -2.23 7.35 0.23
C PHE A 89 -2.07 5.85 0.41
N LEU A 90 -3.15 5.11 0.32
CA LEU A 90 -3.15 3.65 0.39
C LEU A 90 -3.30 3.08 -1.01
N TYR A 91 -2.37 2.24 -1.42
CA TYR A 91 -2.44 1.42 -2.61
C TYR A 91 -2.52 -0.04 -2.20
N SER A 92 -3.50 -0.77 -2.72
CA SER A 92 -3.70 -2.19 -2.39
C SER A 92 -3.92 -3.03 -3.62
N THR A 93 -3.40 -4.25 -3.60
CA THR A 93 -3.67 -5.28 -4.61
C THR A 93 -4.46 -6.43 -4.03
N GLY A 94 -5.09 -7.22 -4.90
CA GLY A 94 -5.79 -8.43 -4.53
C GLY A 94 -7.28 -8.43 -4.89
N ALA A 95 -8.10 -9.03 -4.02
CA ALA A 95 -9.52 -9.18 -4.26
C ALA A 95 -10.25 -7.84 -4.43
N ASN A 96 -11.16 -7.80 -5.40
CA ASN A 96 -12.11 -6.71 -5.62
C ASN A 96 -13.39 -7.32 -6.20
N GLU A 97 -14.36 -7.58 -5.34
CA GLU A 97 -15.61 -8.24 -5.73
C GLU A 97 -16.42 -7.41 -6.73
N VAL A 98 -16.39 -6.09 -6.63
CA VAL A 98 -17.08 -5.18 -7.57
C VAL A 98 -16.51 -5.32 -8.98
N ALA A 99 -15.20 -5.55 -9.09
CA ALA A 99 -14.52 -5.81 -10.36
C ALA A 99 -14.51 -7.30 -10.76
N GLY A 100 -15.21 -8.15 -10.00
CA GLY A 100 -15.25 -9.61 -10.26
C GLY A 100 -13.92 -10.33 -9.99
N ARG A 101 -13.06 -9.78 -9.14
CA ARG A 101 -11.74 -10.34 -8.82
C ARG A 101 -11.77 -11.04 -7.47
N HIS A 102 -11.43 -12.31 -7.45
CA HIS A 102 -11.40 -13.15 -6.25
C HIS A 102 -10.01 -13.75 -6.10
N THR A 103 -9.35 -13.48 -4.98
CA THR A 103 -8.06 -14.05 -4.60
C THR A 103 -7.88 -13.95 -3.09
N ALA A 104 -7.10 -14.83 -2.49
CA ALA A 104 -6.65 -14.68 -1.11
C ALA A 104 -5.41 -13.79 -0.98
N GLY A 105 -4.73 -13.50 -2.10
CA GLY A 105 -3.59 -12.57 -2.13
C GLY A 105 -4.05 -11.14 -1.85
N HIS A 106 -3.39 -10.46 -0.91
CA HIS A 106 -3.70 -9.07 -0.55
C HIS A 106 -2.44 -8.34 -0.12
N PHE A 107 -2.23 -7.17 -0.70
CA PHE A 107 -1.04 -6.38 -0.43
C PHE A 107 -1.41 -4.92 -0.17
N ASP A 108 -1.06 -4.41 1.01
CA ASP A 108 -1.34 -3.04 1.42
C ASP A 108 -0.06 -2.22 1.55
N LEU A 109 -0.02 -1.10 0.85
CA LEU A 109 1.08 -0.13 0.85
C LEU A 109 0.59 1.26 1.24
N PRO A 110 0.57 1.63 2.52
CA PRO A 110 0.40 3.01 2.94
C PRO A 110 1.62 3.85 2.59
N LEU A 111 1.40 4.94 1.85
CA LEU A 111 2.44 5.83 1.33
C LEU A 111 2.33 7.21 1.97
N ARG A 112 3.47 7.84 2.25
CA ARG A 112 3.53 9.19 2.84
C ARG A 112 4.02 10.22 1.85
N GLY A 113 3.67 11.49 2.11
CA GLY A 113 4.15 12.62 1.33
C GLY A 113 3.61 12.67 -0.09
N CYS A 114 2.52 11.94 -0.37
CA CYS A 114 1.88 11.96 -1.68
C CYS A 114 1.05 13.22 -1.88
N THR A 115 0.91 13.62 -3.14
CA THR A 115 -0.14 14.53 -3.58
C THR A 115 -1.23 13.71 -4.25
N VAL A 116 -2.47 13.89 -3.82
CA VAL A 116 -3.65 13.19 -4.36
C VAL A 116 -4.60 14.20 -4.96
N GLU A 117 -4.93 13.99 -6.21
CA GLU A 117 -5.90 14.80 -6.95
C GLU A 117 -7.12 13.94 -7.31
N LEU A 118 -8.29 14.50 -7.16
CA LEU A 118 -9.56 13.90 -7.57
C LEU A 118 -10.26 14.88 -8.52
N ASP A 119 -10.43 14.45 -9.77
CA ASP A 119 -11.03 15.26 -10.84
C ASP A 119 -10.43 16.68 -10.96
N GLY A 120 -9.09 16.75 -10.86
CA GLY A 120 -8.33 18.00 -10.93
C GLY A 120 -8.31 18.83 -9.64
N ASN A 121 -8.94 18.37 -8.57
CA ASN A 121 -8.90 19.01 -7.27
C ASN A 121 -7.88 18.31 -6.36
N VAL A 122 -6.93 19.06 -5.83
CA VAL A 122 -5.98 18.54 -4.84
C VAL A 122 -6.71 18.34 -3.51
N ILE A 123 -6.72 17.10 -3.01
CA ILE A 123 -7.32 16.71 -1.73
C ILE A 123 -6.29 16.35 -0.67
N VAL A 124 -5.10 15.96 -1.11
CA VAL A 124 -3.91 15.81 -0.27
C VAL A 124 -2.75 16.49 -0.99
N SER A 125 -2.04 17.36 -0.31
CA SER A 125 -0.85 18.02 -0.82
C SER A 125 0.36 17.63 0.03
N GLU A 126 1.36 16.97 -0.58
CA GLU A 126 2.59 16.53 0.10
C GLU A 126 2.34 15.84 1.45
N GLY A 127 1.32 14.97 1.49
CA GLY A 127 0.94 14.22 2.68
C GLY A 127 0.11 15.00 3.71
N ARG A 128 -0.50 16.12 3.33
CA ARG A 128 -1.39 16.91 4.18
C ARG A 128 -2.74 17.06 3.51
N LEU A 129 -3.81 16.86 4.29
CA LEU A 129 -5.17 17.17 3.82
C LEU A 129 -5.30 18.68 3.51
N VAL A 130 -5.96 19.00 2.41
CA VAL A 130 -6.21 20.38 1.95
C VAL A 130 -7.68 20.72 2.16
#